data_8d8f5d6a183554f0ecc9dd7f48b04d53
#
_entry.id   8d8f5d6a183554f0ecc9dd7f48b04d53
#
_cell.length_a   1.000
_cell.length_b   1.000
_cell.length_c   1.000
_cell.angle_alpha   90.00
_cell.angle_beta   90.00
_cell.angle_gamma   90.00
#
_symmetry.space_group_name_H-M   'P 1'
#
loop_
_entity.id
_entity.type
_entity.pdbx_description
1 polymer ?
#
loop_
_entity_poly.entity_id
_entity_poly.type
_entity_poly.pdbx_seq_one_letter_code
_entity_poly.pdbx_strand_id
1 'polypeptide(L)'
;MFRKNNKRINICIKKIKHQDILGKSMLLISYVVFGTLAVYLLLNILKDFGAPSEVITDTSGIGEVVVAVVAAIMIIYQLELEREVEHRENQIQEANFVVQYNQIFLENESMQKVQNNLTADYMGVCPLKSCWDDNMLQEYINYLVYLEGFVPLVAENIINIENIDNLFAYRYFIAVNNPVLQEKSLGCYDYFYKGCFTIYKKWRNYRINTYCAEPYNERYREVVPMAEYELDQLECYRKYAEIDVVGYRTGVEVCRQLKVNENIAMNKLYEIAKLIYDTDPYIYPAMFENRIDAIEMIVHLILTNRDMMFSLDNFFVIENDEEVKGVILWKKGPVKWSKELFKEIAAKNHVSISKHLDFVCEKYFDSYNDEDLENRISLINVCVNHHYRGKGLGKKLLQEFLKKHRNEDMELCVLKDNKNAVKLYKSVGFEIVQERNGFSIDLNKPECLDMVRSGR
;
A
#
# COMPACT_ATOMS: atom_id res chain seq x y z
N MET A 1 -1.35 -2.25 42.45
CA MET A 1 -0.47 -1.07 42.40
C MET A 1 -0.65 -0.26 41.09
N PHE A 2 -0.82 -0.85 39.94
CA PHE A 2 -1.00 -0.20 38.62
C PHE A 2 -2.28 0.66 38.49
N ARG A 3 -3.43 0.24 39.03
CA ARG A 3 -4.68 1.02 38.98
C ARG A 3 -4.62 2.39 39.68
N LYS A 4 -3.81 2.54 40.72
CA LYS A 4 -3.65 3.81 41.42
C LYS A 4 -2.74 4.79 40.67
N ASN A 5 -1.75 4.30 39.93
CA ASN A 5 -0.86 5.14 39.14
C ASN A 5 -1.54 5.69 37.89
N ASN A 6 -2.36 4.89 37.16
CA ASN A 6 -3.10 5.37 36.02
C ASN A 6 -4.12 6.48 36.39
N LYS A 7 -4.77 6.37 37.56
CA LYS A 7 -5.66 7.43 38.02
C LYS A 7 -4.92 8.74 38.32
N ARG A 8 -3.70 8.65 38.86
CA ARG A 8 -2.87 9.84 39.17
C ARG A 8 -2.32 10.47 37.89
N ILE A 9 -1.88 9.69 36.93
CA ILE A 9 -1.40 10.18 35.62
C ILE A 9 -2.53 10.87 34.89
N ASN A 10 -3.72 10.30 34.82
CA ASN A 10 -4.88 10.90 34.18
C ASN A 10 -5.33 12.21 34.86
N ILE A 11 -5.21 12.29 36.20
CA ILE A 11 -5.54 13.52 36.94
C ILE A 11 -4.49 14.61 36.67
N CYS A 12 -3.19 14.26 36.63
CA CYS A 12 -2.15 15.22 36.26
C CYS A 12 -2.26 15.73 34.83
N ILE A 13 -2.51 14.85 33.88
CA ILE A 13 -2.72 15.22 32.47
C ILE A 13 -3.96 16.12 32.33
N LYS A 14 -5.07 15.80 32.99
CA LYS A 14 -6.25 16.67 33.01
C LYS A 14 -5.96 18.06 33.61
N LYS A 15 -5.19 18.12 34.68
CA LYS A 15 -4.83 19.38 35.35
C LYS A 15 -3.96 20.30 34.48
N ILE A 16 -2.94 19.73 33.83
CA ILE A 16 -2.03 20.48 32.94
C ILE A 16 -2.80 21.01 31.72
N LYS A 17 -3.68 20.19 31.13
CA LYS A 17 -4.51 20.60 30.00
C LYS A 17 -5.52 21.69 30.34
N HIS A 18 -6.14 21.61 31.50
CA HIS A 18 -7.10 22.63 31.94
C HIS A 18 -6.44 23.99 32.14
N GLN A 19 -5.19 24.02 32.62
CA GLN A 19 -4.44 25.27 32.80
C GLN A 19 -4.04 25.92 31.46
N ASP A 20 -3.66 25.13 30.46
CA ASP A 20 -3.25 25.66 29.13
C ASP A 20 -4.46 26.18 28.34
N ILE A 21 -5.59 25.49 28.40
CA ILE A 21 -6.87 25.94 27.81
C ILE A 21 -7.39 27.19 28.50
N LEU A 22 -7.34 27.21 29.86
CA LEU A 22 -7.76 28.39 30.63
C LEU A 22 -6.89 29.62 30.33
N GLY A 23 -5.57 29.40 30.16
CA GLY A 23 -4.64 30.47 29.82
C GLY A 23 -4.91 31.08 28.45
N LYS A 24 -5.14 30.28 27.45
CA LYS A 24 -5.47 30.74 26.09
C LYS A 24 -6.83 31.41 26.02
N SER A 25 -7.84 30.88 26.70
CA SER A 25 -9.16 31.49 26.81
C SER A 25 -9.13 32.84 27.56
N MET A 26 -8.39 32.94 28.65
CA MET A 26 -8.19 34.19 29.38
C MET A 26 -7.49 35.26 28.53
N LEU A 27 -6.49 34.84 27.74
CA LEU A 27 -5.77 35.75 26.85
C LEU A 27 -6.68 36.31 25.76
N LEU A 28 -7.53 35.48 25.19
CA LEU A 28 -8.51 35.88 24.17
C LEU A 28 -9.59 36.80 24.75
N ILE A 29 -10.13 36.47 25.92
CA ILE A 29 -11.10 37.33 26.65
C ILE A 29 -10.46 38.69 26.95
N SER A 30 -9.18 38.69 27.33
CA SER A 30 -8.44 39.93 27.56
C SER A 30 -8.36 40.79 26.31
N TYR A 31 -8.05 40.24 25.14
CA TYR A 31 -8.03 41.00 23.88
C TYR A 31 -9.41 41.57 23.51
N VAL A 32 -10.49 40.82 23.74
CA VAL A 32 -11.85 41.30 23.50
C VAL A 32 -12.19 42.45 24.41
N VAL A 33 -11.92 42.32 25.70
CA VAL A 33 -12.19 43.39 26.71
C VAL A 33 -11.38 44.64 26.39
N PHE A 34 -10.10 44.50 26.05
CA PHE A 34 -9.27 45.64 25.66
C PHE A 34 -9.73 46.29 24.35
N GLY A 35 -10.14 45.48 23.37
CA GLY A 35 -10.69 46.00 22.09
C GLY A 35 -11.99 46.80 22.29
N THR A 36 -12.92 46.26 23.07
CA THR A 36 -14.19 46.95 23.37
C THR A 36 -13.97 48.23 24.20
N LEU A 37 -13.05 48.17 25.16
CA LEU A 37 -12.68 49.37 25.96
C LEU A 37 -12.03 50.44 25.09
N ALA A 38 -11.16 50.05 24.15
CA ALA A 38 -10.53 51.01 23.23
C ALA A 38 -11.54 51.69 22.31
N VAL A 39 -12.54 50.95 21.78
CA VAL A 39 -13.63 51.50 20.97
C VAL A 39 -14.50 52.46 21.82
N TYR A 40 -14.83 52.07 23.05
CA TYR A 40 -15.58 52.93 23.98
C TYR A 40 -14.85 54.22 24.32
N LEU A 41 -13.57 54.18 24.58
CA LEU A 41 -12.74 55.36 24.84
C LEU A 41 -12.66 56.26 23.62
N LEU A 42 -12.53 55.70 22.41
CA LEU A 42 -12.50 56.46 21.16
C LEU A 42 -13.80 57.20 20.94
N LEU A 43 -14.95 56.56 21.21
CA LEU A 43 -16.28 57.20 21.11
C LEU A 43 -16.43 58.35 22.11
N ASN A 44 -15.95 58.21 23.35
CA ASN A 44 -15.99 59.29 24.32
C ASN A 44 -15.09 60.48 23.93
N ILE A 45 -13.87 60.20 23.44
CA ILE A 45 -12.95 61.22 22.94
C ILE A 45 -13.61 61.99 21.78
N LEU A 46 -14.22 61.31 20.78
CA LEU A 46 -14.91 61.93 19.67
C LEU A 46 -16.06 62.79 20.13
N LYS A 47 -16.80 62.41 21.16
CA LYS A 47 -17.90 63.18 21.78
C LYS A 47 -17.37 64.42 22.45
N ASP A 48 -16.27 64.36 23.20
CA ASP A 48 -15.66 65.51 23.90
C ASP A 48 -15.07 66.54 22.94
N PHE A 49 -14.59 66.07 21.75
CA PHE A 49 -14.12 66.94 20.67
C PHE A 49 -15.25 67.53 19.82
N GLY A 50 -16.52 67.36 20.18
CA GLY A 50 -17.66 67.99 19.52
C GLY A 50 -17.98 67.38 18.14
N ALA A 51 -17.70 66.15 17.95
CA ALA A 51 -18.03 65.43 16.70
C ALA A 51 -19.54 65.43 16.46
N PRO A 52 -20.02 65.61 15.21
CA PRO A 52 -21.44 65.60 14.88
C PRO A 52 -22.11 64.30 15.33
N SER A 53 -23.36 64.37 15.75
CA SER A 53 -24.11 63.17 16.21
C SER A 53 -24.17 62.06 15.19
N GLU A 54 -24.14 62.38 13.91
CA GLU A 54 -24.06 61.39 12.80
C GLU A 54 -22.77 60.58 12.81
N VAL A 55 -21.64 61.24 13.09
CA VAL A 55 -20.32 60.53 13.18
C VAL A 55 -20.25 59.61 14.39
N ILE A 56 -20.89 59.98 15.50
CA ILE A 56 -20.96 59.17 16.72
C ILE A 56 -21.84 57.95 16.48
N THR A 57 -22.95 58.11 15.76
CA THR A 57 -23.89 57.03 15.41
C THR A 57 -23.20 56.01 14.44
N ASP A 58 -22.53 56.52 13.43
CA ASP A 58 -21.76 55.67 12.49
C ASP A 58 -20.64 54.91 13.20
N THR A 59 -19.95 55.57 14.15
CA THR A 59 -18.86 54.94 14.91
C THR A 59 -19.39 53.88 15.89
N SER A 60 -20.61 54.10 16.46
CA SER A 60 -21.24 53.07 17.31
C SER A 60 -21.64 51.82 16.49
N GLY A 61 -22.15 52.01 15.25
CA GLY A 61 -22.44 50.93 14.34
C GLY A 61 -21.21 50.11 13.97
N ILE A 62 -20.07 50.78 13.76
CA ILE A 62 -18.78 50.09 13.56
C ILE A 62 -18.38 49.29 14.81
N GLY A 63 -18.59 49.85 16.00
CA GLY A 63 -18.31 49.15 17.27
C GLY A 63 -19.14 47.88 17.41
N GLU A 64 -20.41 47.87 17.06
CA GLU A 64 -21.28 46.70 17.08
C GLU A 64 -20.81 45.61 16.10
N VAL A 65 -20.39 46.01 14.89
CA VAL A 65 -19.82 45.07 13.91
C VAL A 65 -18.53 44.46 14.42
N VAL A 66 -17.64 45.24 15.03
CA VAL A 66 -16.37 44.71 15.60
C VAL A 66 -16.66 43.72 16.72
N VAL A 67 -17.59 44.01 17.62
CA VAL A 67 -18.00 43.09 18.69
C VAL A 67 -18.59 41.79 18.11
N ALA A 68 -19.43 41.88 17.09
CA ALA A 68 -20.00 40.71 16.43
C ALA A 68 -18.93 39.83 15.74
N VAL A 69 -17.97 40.46 15.07
CA VAL A 69 -16.85 39.73 14.43
C VAL A 69 -15.98 39.04 15.48
N VAL A 70 -15.66 39.73 16.58
CA VAL A 70 -14.88 39.14 17.66
C VAL A 70 -15.62 37.98 18.33
N ALA A 71 -16.94 38.12 18.55
CA ALA A 71 -17.76 37.04 19.08
C ALA A 71 -17.80 35.83 18.14
N ALA A 72 -17.90 36.04 16.84
CA ALA A 72 -17.84 34.98 15.85
C ALA A 72 -16.48 34.24 15.85
N ILE A 73 -15.38 34.99 15.93
CA ILE A 73 -14.02 34.41 16.05
C ILE A 73 -13.91 33.59 17.33
N MET A 74 -14.46 34.06 18.44
CA MET A 74 -14.47 33.31 19.71
C MET A 74 -15.25 31.99 19.59
N ILE A 75 -16.41 32.03 18.95
CA ILE A 75 -17.20 30.78 18.74
C ILE A 75 -16.44 29.81 17.87
N ILE A 76 -15.83 30.26 16.77
CA ILE A 76 -15.00 29.40 15.92
C ILE A 76 -13.85 28.79 16.72
N TYR A 77 -13.16 29.60 17.52
CA TYR A 77 -12.05 29.11 18.36
C TYR A 77 -12.50 28.10 19.43
N GLN A 78 -13.69 28.32 20.05
CA GLN A 78 -14.27 27.36 20.97
C GLN A 78 -14.59 26.02 20.29
N LEU A 79 -15.18 26.08 19.08
CA LEU A 79 -15.50 24.88 18.31
C LEU A 79 -14.22 24.10 17.90
N GLU A 80 -13.13 24.79 17.55
CA GLU A 80 -11.84 24.15 17.29
C GLU A 80 -11.26 23.49 18.54
N LEU A 81 -11.34 24.17 19.69
CA LEU A 81 -10.91 23.62 20.97
C LEU A 81 -11.72 22.37 21.38
N GLU A 82 -13.03 22.41 21.23
CA GLU A 82 -13.91 21.26 21.49
C GLU A 82 -13.55 20.09 20.59
N ARG A 83 -13.32 20.32 19.30
CA ARG A 83 -12.86 19.28 18.35
C ARG A 83 -11.52 18.69 18.76
N GLU A 84 -10.54 19.50 19.15
CA GLU A 84 -9.25 18.99 19.62
C GLU A 84 -9.38 18.14 20.89
N VAL A 85 -10.25 18.53 21.82
CA VAL A 85 -10.50 17.77 23.06
C VAL A 85 -11.18 16.46 22.73
N GLU A 86 -12.21 16.46 21.89
CA GLU A 86 -12.93 15.27 21.46
C GLU A 86 -11.98 14.30 20.71
N HIS A 87 -11.18 14.81 19.79
CA HIS A 87 -10.19 14.00 19.08
C HIS A 87 -9.19 13.32 20.03
N ARG A 88 -8.71 14.03 21.03
CA ARG A 88 -7.79 13.46 22.04
C ARG A 88 -8.49 12.45 22.96
N GLU A 89 -9.74 12.71 23.33
CA GLU A 89 -10.51 11.74 24.14
C GLU A 89 -10.72 10.45 23.36
N ASN A 90 -11.04 10.54 22.06
CA ASN A 90 -11.17 9.39 21.19
C ASN A 90 -9.84 8.62 21.07
N GLN A 91 -8.71 9.30 20.88
CA GLN A 91 -7.39 8.64 20.85
C GLN A 91 -7.06 7.92 22.17
N ILE A 92 -7.41 8.49 23.31
CA ILE A 92 -7.19 7.86 24.62
C ILE A 92 -8.11 6.64 24.79
N GLN A 93 -9.36 6.71 24.34
CA GLN A 93 -10.28 5.58 24.38
C GLN A 93 -9.81 4.45 23.47
N GLU A 94 -9.36 4.77 22.26
CA GLU A 94 -8.78 3.82 21.32
C GLU A 94 -7.55 3.12 21.92
N ALA A 95 -6.60 3.87 22.47
CA ALA A 95 -5.41 3.32 23.12
C ALA A 95 -5.75 2.44 24.32
N ASN A 96 -6.72 2.84 25.14
CA ASN A 96 -7.18 2.04 26.28
C ASN A 96 -7.84 0.73 25.81
N PHE A 97 -8.63 0.78 24.76
CA PHE A 97 -9.24 -0.41 24.18
C PHE A 97 -8.15 -1.39 23.70
N VAL A 98 -7.20 -0.92 22.91
CA VAL A 98 -6.08 -1.75 22.40
C VAL A 98 -5.30 -2.41 23.52
N VAL A 99 -5.01 -1.66 24.59
CA VAL A 99 -4.32 -2.21 25.78
C VAL A 99 -5.16 -3.25 26.50
N GLN A 100 -6.46 -3.01 26.68
CA GLN A 100 -7.37 -3.97 27.32
C GLN A 100 -7.51 -5.24 26.47
N TYR A 101 -7.63 -5.09 25.16
CA TYR A 101 -7.71 -6.21 24.24
C TYR A 101 -6.43 -7.06 24.29
N ASN A 102 -5.26 -6.42 24.32
CA ASN A 102 -3.99 -7.11 24.52
C ASN A 102 -3.92 -7.82 25.90
N GLN A 103 -4.48 -7.24 26.96
CA GLN A 103 -4.50 -7.86 28.27
C GLN A 103 -5.35 -9.14 28.28
N ILE A 104 -6.53 -9.13 27.62
CA ILE A 104 -7.37 -10.33 27.45
C ILE A 104 -6.58 -11.45 26.77
N PHE A 105 -5.81 -11.11 25.74
CA PHE A 105 -4.93 -12.06 25.05
C PHE A 105 -3.86 -12.65 26.01
N LEU A 106 -3.21 -11.81 26.80
CA LEU A 106 -2.14 -12.23 27.70
C LEU A 106 -2.65 -13.05 28.91
N GLU A 107 -3.91 -12.90 29.28
CA GLU A 107 -4.54 -13.67 30.37
C GLU A 107 -5.10 -15.01 29.88
N ASN A 108 -5.19 -15.24 28.58
CA ASN A 108 -5.73 -16.48 27.98
C ASN A 108 -4.60 -17.48 27.68
N GLU A 109 -4.48 -18.52 28.52
CA GLU A 109 -3.45 -19.55 28.38
C GLU A 109 -3.48 -20.28 27.04
N SER A 110 -4.68 -20.57 26.51
CA SER A 110 -4.84 -21.24 25.21
C SER A 110 -4.29 -20.38 24.08
N MET A 111 -4.60 -19.08 24.07
CA MET A 111 -4.06 -18.14 23.07
C MET A 111 -2.55 -18.00 23.15
N GLN A 112 -1.99 -17.97 24.36
CA GLN A 112 -0.53 -17.93 24.54
C GLN A 112 0.14 -19.21 24.04
N LYS A 113 -0.48 -20.37 24.29
CA LYS A 113 0.02 -21.66 23.77
C LYS A 113 0.07 -21.66 22.25
N VAL A 114 -1.03 -21.24 21.59
CA VAL A 114 -1.07 -21.11 20.13
C VAL A 114 0.01 -20.13 19.62
N GLN A 115 0.12 -18.97 20.26
CA GLN A 115 1.15 -17.97 19.91
C GLN A 115 2.57 -18.55 20.04
N ASN A 116 2.86 -19.30 21.09
CA ASN A 116 4.17 -19.92 21.30
C ASN A 116 4.48 -20.96 20.21
N ASN A 117 3.49 -21.77 19.82
CA ASN A 117 3.64 -22.74 18.74
C ASN A 117 3.91 -22.06 17.39
N LEU A 118 3.15 -21.01 17.06
CA LEU A 118 3.34 -20.22 15.84
C LEU A 118 4.71 -19.52 15.84
N THR A 119 5.12 -18.99 16.99
CA THR A 119 6.44 -18.38 17.14
C THR A 119 7.57 -19.42 17.00
N ALA A 120 7.42 -20.61 17.58
CA ALA A 120 8.40 -21.70 17.45
C ALA A 120 8.51 -22.17 15.99
N ASP A 121 7.40 -22.24 15.27
CA ASP A 121 7.38 -22.52 13.83
C ASP A 121 8.06 -21.41 13.04
N TYR A 122 7.68 -20.16 13.26
CA TYR A 122 8.27 -18.99 12.60
C TYR A 122 9.78 -18.88 12.82
N MET A 123 10.25 -19.18 14.04
CA MET A 123 11.69 -19.15 14.39
C MET A 123 12.48 -20.41 13.95
N GLY A 124 11.84 -21.43 13.39
CA GLY A 124 12.50 -22.65 12.96
C GLY A 124 12.82 -23.66 14.05
N VAL A 125 12.33 -23.42 15.25
CA VAL A 125 12.59 -24.29 16.39
C VAL A 125 11.79 -25.58 16.35
N CYS A 126 10.50 -25.47 16.01
CA CYS A 126 9.59 -26.61 15.90
C CYS A 126 8.58 -26.35 14.77
N PRO A 127 8.73 -27.02 13.61
CA PRO A 127 7.79 -26.87 12.51
C PRO A 127 6.37 -27.30 12.92
N LEU A 128 5.39 -26.42 12.74
CA LEU A 128 4.01 -26.68 13.12
C LEU A 128 3.44 -27.93 12.43
N LYS A 129 3.83 -28.18 11.18
CA LYS A 129 3.44 -29.38 10.44
C LYS A 129 3.86 -30.67 11.13
N SER A 130 4.98 -30.67 11.86
CA SER A 130 5.53 -31.86 12.54
C SER A 130 4.90 -32.11 13.89
N CYS A 131 4.37 -31.07 14.53
CA CYS A 131 3.76 -31.13 15.87
C CYS A 131 2.27 -30.77 15.84
N TRP A 132 1.63 -30.84 14.66
CA TRP A 132 0.20 -30.61 14.54
C TRP A 132 -0.60 -31.68 15.29
N ASP A 133 -1.51 -31.21 16.12
CA ASP A 133 -2.50 -32.04 16.83
C ASP A 133 -3.90 -31.53 16.49
N ASP A 134 -4.70 -32.39 15.87
CA ASP A 134 -6.09 -32.05 15.50
C ASP A 134 -6.95 -31.70 16.72
N ASN A 135 -6.59 -32.17 17.93
CA ASN A 135 -7.28 -31.76 19.16
C ASN A 135 -7.06 -30.27 19.48
N MET A 136 -6.01 -29.66 18.95
CA MET A 136 -5.74 -28.23 19.12
C MET A 136 -6.41 -27.34 18.05
N LEU A 137 -7.06 -27.93 17.05
CA LEU A 137 -7.68 -27.16 15.96
C LEU A 137 -8.61 -26.07 16.48
N GLN A 138 -9.43 -26.39 17.52
CA GLN A 138 -10.34 -25.41 18.11
C GLN A 138 -9.60 -24.23 18.80
N GLU A 139 -8.42 -24.46 19.36
CA GLU A 139 -7.60 -23.40 19.96
C GLU A 139 -7.07 -22.45 18.85
N TYR A 140 -6.64 -22.98 17.71
CA TYR A 140 -6.23 -22.16 16.55
C TYR A 140 -7.41 -21.40 15.94
N ILE A 141 -8.59 -22.02 15.86
CA ILE A 141 -9.83 -21.36 15.43
C ILE A 141 -10.12 -20.16 16.34
N ASN A 142 -10.13 -20.39 17.65
CA ASN A 142 -10.40 -19.33 18.63
C ASN A 142 -9.38 -18.19 18.55
N TYR A 143 -8.13 -18.52 18.29
CA TYR A 143 -7.06 -17.55 18.07
C TYR A 143 -7.30 -16.67 16.83
N LEU A 144 -7.68 -17.27 15.72
CA LEU A 144 -7.98 -16.55 14.48
C LEU A 144 -9.24 -15.69 14.62
N VAL A 145 -10.31 -16.21 15.25
CA VAL A 145 -11.54 -15.46 15.55
C VAL A 145 -11.24 -14.26 16.46
N TYR A 146 -10.35 -14.43 17.42
CA TYR A 146 -9.92 -13.31 18.26
C TYR A 146 -9.24 -12.22 17.42
N LEU A 147 -8.35 -12.59 16.50
CA LEU A 147 -7.71 -11.62 15.60
C LEU A 147 -8.70 -10.94 14.65
N GLU A 148 -9.79 -11.63 14.26
CA GLU A 148 -10.88 -11.04 13.48
C GLU A 148 -11.63 -9.93 14.22
N GLY A 149 -11.61 -9.92 15.53
CA GLY A 149 -12.31 -8.91 16.34
C GLY A 149 -11.89 -7.46 16.04
N PHE A 150 -10.74 -7.25 15.42
CA PHE A 150 -10.34 -5.91 14.96
C PHE A 150 -11.06 -5.44 13.70
N VAL A 151 -11.57 -6.35 12.88
CA VAL A 151 -12.10 -6.02 11.55
C VAL A 151 -13.22 -4.99 11.58
N PRO A 152 -14.31 -5.18 12.36
CA PRO A 152 -15.37 -4.19 12.43
C PRO A 152 -14.86 -2.83 12.94
N LEU A 153 -13.91 -2.83 13.86
CA LEU A 153 -13.37 -1.61 14.44
C LEU A 153 -12.50 -0.83 13.46
N VAL A 154 -11.74 -1.55 12.63
CA VAL A 154 -10.91 -0.93 11.56
C VAL A 154 -11.78 -0.52 10.37
N ALA A 155 -12.82 -1.29 10.04
CA ALA A 155 -13.74 -0.99 8.95
C ALA A 155 -14.53 0.29 9.22
N GLU A 156 -15.00 0.47 10.45
CA GLU A 156 -15.75 1.65 10.90
C GLU A 156 -14.84 2.84 11.31
N ASN A 157 -13.52 2.71 11.09
CA ASN A 157 -12.52 3.70 11.51
C ASN A 157 -12.59 4.08 13.01
N ILE A 158 -13.06 3.15 13.85
CA ILE A 158 -13.04 3.30 15.32
C ILE A 158 -11.62 3.12 15.84
N ILE A 159 -10.85 2.24 15.21
CA ILE A 159 -9.43 1.99 15.54
C ILE A 159 -8.60 2.08 14.26
N ASN A 160 -7.48 2.81 14.34
CA ASN A 160 -6.51 2.87 13.26
C ASN A 160 -5.54 1.67 13.28
N ILE A 161 -5.16 1.20 12.10
CA ILE A 161 -4.16 0.12 11.96
C ILE A 161 -2.87 0.46 12.69
N GLU A 162 -2.42 1.72 12.64
CA GLU A 162 -1.23 2.21 13.33
C GLU A 162 -1.23 1.88 14.83
N ASN A 163 -2.40 2.00 15.48
CA ASN A 163 -2.53 1.79 16.92
C ASN A 163 -2.51 0.31 17.32
N ILE A 164 -2.93 -0.61 16.44
CA ILE A 164 -2.88 -2.05 16.68
C ILE A 164 -1.58 -2.69 16.19
N ASP A 165 -0.88 -2.07 15.25
CA ASP A 165 0.28 -2.65 14.57
C ASP A 165 1.38 -3.08 15.55
N ASN A 166 1.78 -2.21 16.47
CA ASN A 166 2.86 -2.48 17.41
C ASN A 166 2.62 -3.69 18.34
N LEU A 167 1.35 -4.00 18.65
CA LEU A 167 1.01 -5.07 19.58
C LEU A 167 0.56 -6.36 18.90
N PHE A 168 -0.06 -6.23 17.73
CA PHE A 168 -0.76 -7.36 17.11
C PHE A 168 -0.23 -7.77 15.74
N ALA A 169 0.56 -6.94 15.03
CA ALA A 169 1.02 -7.29 13.70
C ALA A 169 1.79 -8.61 13.68
N TYR A 170 2.75 -8.79 14.59
CA TYR A 170 3.49 -10.04 14.68
C TYR A 170 2.57 -11.26 14.84
N ARG A 171 1.63 -11.18 15.78
CA ARG A 171 0.67 -12.26 16.06
C ARG A 171 -0.23 -12.56 14.88
N TYR A 172 -0.69 -11.51 14.22
CA TYR A 172 -1.57 -11.61 13.06
C TYR A 172 -0.86 -12.24 11.86
N PHE A 173 0.26 -11.66 11.47
CA PHE A 173 0.93 -12.09 10.24
C PHE A 173 1.58 -13.47 10.34
N ILE A 174 2.15 -13.84 11.50
CA ILE A 174 2.67 -15.21 11.66
C ILE A 174 1.56 -16.27 11.66
N ALA A 175 0.35 -15.92 12.07
CA ALA A 175 -0.80 -16.82 12.00
C ALA A 175 -1.38 -16.90 10.59
N VAL A 176 -1.69 -15.76 9.98
CA VAL A 176 -2.37 -15.71 8.67
C VAL A 176 -1.44 -16.17 7.55
N ASN A 177 -0.13 -15.90 7.64
CA ASN A 177 0.87 -16.37 6.69
C ASN A 177 1.34 -17.81 6.94
N ASN A 178 0.91 -18.46 8.03
CA ASN A 178 1.35 -19.82 8.34
C ASN A 178 0.74 -20.84 7.37
N PRO A 179 1.57 -21.62 6.62
CA PRO A 179 1.07 -22.55 5.62
C PRO A 179 0.17 -23.66 6.21
N VAL A 180 0.46 -24.09 7.43
CA VAL A 180 -0.35 -25.14 8.09
C VAL A 180 -1.73 -24.59 8.48
N LEU A 181 -1.80 -23.36 9.01
CA LEU A 181 -3.09 -22.74 9.31
C LEU A 181 -3.90 -22.42 8.05
N GLN A 182 -3.24 -22.06 6.96
CA GLN A 182 -3.90 -21.87 5.68
C GLN A 182 -4.50 -23.18 5.17
N GLU A 183 -3.72 -24.27 5.21
CA GLU A 183 -4.19 -25.59 4.79
C GLU A 183 -5.30 -26.15 5.69
N LYS A 184 -5.17 -26.01 7.02
CA LYS A 184 -6.04 -26.70 8.00
C LYS A 184 -7.24 -25.87 8.47
N SER A 185 -7.19 -24.55 8.35
CA SER A 185 -8.20 -23.65 8.88
C SER A 185 -8.67 -22.61 7.87
N LEU A 186 -7.79 -21.65 7.51
CA LEU A 186 -8.17 -20.48 6.72
C LEU A 186 -8.74 -20.85 5.34
N GLY A 187 -8.11 -21.81 4.64
CA GLY A 187 -8.54 -22.26 3.33
C GLY A 187 -9.72 -23.24 3.35
N CYS A 188 -9.95 -23.93 4.48
CA CYS A 188 -11.04 -24.90 4.60
C CYS A 188 -12.36 -24.25 5.05
N TYR A 189 -12.29 -23.17 5.80
CA TYR A 189 -13.43 -22.54 6.47
C TYR A 189 -13.48 -21.03 6.21
N ASP A 190 -13.37 -20.65 4.95
CA ASP A 190 -13.31 -19.26 4.47
C ASP A 190 -14.40 -18.35 5.06
N TYR A 191 -15.61 -18.88 5.22
CA TYR A 191 -16.72 -18.15 5.79
C TYR A 191 -16.46 -17.66 7.22
N PHE A 192 -15.73 -18.46 8.03
CA PHE A 192 -15.46 -18.12 9.42
C PHE A 192 -14.33 -17.11 9.60
N TYR A 193 -13.45 -16.92 8.58
CA TYR A 193 -12.26 -16.06 8.67
C TYR A 193 -12.29 -14.90 7.70
N LYS A 194 -13.47 -14.52 7.29
CA LYS A 194 -13.71 -13.39 6.39
C LYS A 194 -12.96 -12.13 6.83
N GLY A 195 -12.97 -11.86 8.12
CA GLY A 195 -12.34 -10.69 8.69
C GLY A 195 -10.82 -10.70 8.56
N CYS A 196 -10.17 -11.84 8.78
CA CYS A 196 -8.72 -11.96 8.57
C CYS A 196 -8.33 -11.59 7.14
N PHE A 197 -9.11 -11.99 6.13
CA PHE A 197 -8.83 -11.63 4.73
C PHE A 197 -9.10 -10.16 4.44
N THR A 198 -10.17 -9.61 4.99
CA THR A 198 -10.56 -8.20 4.76
C THR A 198 -9.49 -7.23 5.26
N ILE A 199 -8.95 -7.45 6.46
CA ILE A 199 -7.95 -6.56 7.05
C ILE A 199 -6.54 -6.79 6.48
N TYR A 200 -6.25 -7.97 5.92
CA TYR A 200 -4.93 -8.38 5.49
C TYR A 200 -4.30 -7.39 4.53
N LYS A 201 -4.97 -7.08 3.42
CA LYS A 201 -4.45 -6.18 2.37
C LYS A 201 -4.18 -4.77 2.93
N LYS A 202 -5.11 -4.23 3.70
CA LYS A 202 -4.99 -2.89 4.30
C LYS A 202 -3.81 -2.83 5.29
N TRP A 203 -3.67 -3.83 6.15
CA TRP A 203 -2.59 -3.89 7.14
C TRP A 203 -1.23 -4.16 6.51
N ARG A 204 -1.17 -5.08 5.56
CA ARG A 204 0.03 -5.34 4.78
C ARG A 204 0.54 -4.08 4.07
N ASN A 205 -0.35 -3.36 3.37
CA ASN A 205 0.00 -2.11 2.70
C ASN A 205 0.51 -1.05 3.68
N TYR A 206 -0.10 -0.92 4.84
CA TYR A 206 0.40 -0.05 5.90
C TYR A 206 1.85 -0.41 6.28
N ARG A 207 2.14 -1.69 6.52
CA ARG A 207 3.48 -2.12 6.90
C ARG A 207 4.51 -1.96 5.79
N ILE A 208 4.18 -2.28 4.55
CA ILE A 208 5.07 -2.05 3.41
C ILE A 208 5.37 -0.57 3.25
N ASN A 209 4.37 0.30 3.33
CA ASN A 209 4.57 1.74 3.22
C ASN A 209 5.38 2.33 4.38
N THR A 210 5.24 1.78 5.59
CA THR A 210 5.90 2.29 6.79
C THR A 210 7.32 1.74 6.95
N TYR A 211 7.51 0.43 6.68
CA TYR A 211 8.76 -0.27 6.97
C TYR A 211 9.52 -0.72 5.73
N CYS A 212 8.98 -0.47 4.54
CA CYS A 212 9.57 -0.86 3.24
C CYS A 212 9.90 -2.37 3.12
N ALA A 213 9.12 -3.22 3.79
CA ALA A 213 9.31 -4.67 3.80
C ALA A 213 8.00 -5.42 3.93
N GLU A 214 7.95 -6.62 3.33
CA GLU A 214 6.82 -7.53 3.55
C GLU A 214 6.73 -7.96 5.02
N PRO A 215 5.53 -7.99 5.61
CA PRO A 215 5.38 -8.31 7.01
C PRO A 215 5.64 -9.80 7.29
N TYR A 216 6.69 -10.08 8.07
CA TYR A 216 6.97 -11.39 8.66
C TYR A 216 7.05 -12.57 7.68
N ASN A 217 7.60 -12.32 6.48
CA ASN A 217 7.78 -13.34 5.44
C ASN A 217 9.18 -13.96 5.39
N GLU A 218 10.10 -13.50 6.24
CA GLU A 218 11.52 -13.86 6.15
C GLU A 218 11.80 -15.36 6.19
N ARG A 219 11.03 -16.11 6.97
CA ARG A 219 11.19 -17.56 7.06
C ARG A 219 10.48 -18.32 5.96
N TYR A 220 9.38 -17.80 5.47
CA TYR A 220 8.59 -18.44 4.42
C TYR A 220 9.05 -18.05 3.00
N ARG A 221 10.27 -17.49 2.88
CA ARG A 221 10.85 -17.08 1.59
C ARG A 221 11.01 -18.25 0.61
N GLU A 222 11.24 -19.47 1.11
CA GLU A 222 11.32 -20.68 0.27
C GLU A 222 9.94 -21.24 -0.11
N VAL A 223 8.95 -20.96 0.69
CA VAL A 223 7.56 -21.32 0.41
C VAL A 223 6.88 -20.01 0.10
N VAL A 224 6.53 -19.78 -1.15
CA VAL A 224 5.69 -18.62 -1.52
C VAL A 224 4.51 -18.64 -0.54
N PRO A 225 4.38 -17.63 0.33
CA PRO A 225 3.30 -17.65 1.29
C PRO A 225 2.01 -17.80 0.52
N MET A 226 1.25 -18.88 0.76
CA MET A 226 -0.08 -19.04 0.18
C MET A 226 -0.93 -17.78 0.36
N ALA A 227 -0.65 -17.01 1.42
CA ALA A 227 -1.26 -15.74 1.70
C ALA A 227 -1.23 -14.71 0.56
N GLU A 228 -0.27 -14.76 -0.36
CA GLU A 228 -0.27 -13.81 -1.48
C GLU A 228 -0.71 -14.41 -2.82
N TYR A 229 -0.32 -15.64 -3.10
CA TYR A 229 -0.54 -16.23 -4.41
C TYR A 229 -1.76 -17.15 -4.45
N GLU A 230 -1.96 -17.96 -3.42
CA GLU A 230 -3.05 -18.92 -3.39
C GLU A 230 -4.30 -18.38 -2.71
N LEU A 231 -4.19 -17.44 -1.76
CA LEU A 231 -5.35 -16.70 -1.26
C LEU A 231 -6.01 -15.86 -2.37
N ASP A 232 -5.21 -15.26 -3.25
CA ASP A 232 -5.73 -14.59 -4.44
C ASP A 232 -6.39 -15.57 -5.43
N GLN A 233 -6.07 -16.86 -5.36
CA GLN A 233 -6.68 -17.93 -6.16
C GLN A 233 -7.84 -18.62 -5.47
N LEU A 234 -7.94 -18.54 -4.16
CA LEU A 234 -9.10 -19.04 -3.44
C LEU A 234 -10.33 -18.21 -3.82
N GLU A 235 -11.39 -18.89 -4.19
CA GLU A 235 -12.66 -18.24 -4.58
C GLU A 235 -13.23 -17.34 -3.48
N CYS A 236 -12.99 -17.69 -2.22
CA CYS A 236 -13.32 -16.91 -1.05
C CYS A 236 -12.60 -15.57 -1.02
N TYR A 237 -11.28 -15.55 -1.24
CA TYR A 237 -10.50 -14.31 -1.25
C TYR A 237 -10.93 -13.39 -2.40
N ARG A 238 -11.16 -13.96 -3.59
CA ARG A 238 -11.72 -13.19 -4.72
C ARG A 238 -13.05 -12.56 -4.39
N LYS A 239 -13.94 -13.32 -3.74
CA LYS A 239 -15.27 -12.84 -3.33
C LYS A 239 -15.19 -11.71 -2.30
N TYR A 240 -14.22 -11.74 -1.39
CA TYR A 240 -14.04 -10.71 -0.36
C TYR A 240 -13.17 -9.54 -0.82
N ALA A 241 -12.19 -9.76 -1.67
CA ALA A 241 -11.48 -8.70 -2.36
C ALA A 241 -12.42 -7.86 -3.26
N GLU A 242 -13.44 -8.51 -3.86
CA GLU A 242 -14.49 -7.82 -4.60
C GLU A 242 -15.45 -7.02 -3.70
N ILE A 243 -15.70 -7.45 -2.46
CA ILE A 243 -16.53 -6.71 -1.49
C ILE A 243 -15.79 -5.48 -0.94
N ASP A 244 -14.50 -5.58 -0.71
CA ASP A 244 -13.66 -4.43 -0.34
C ASP A 244 -13.62 -3.35 -1.45
N VAL A 245 -13.72 -3.78 -2.70
CA VAL A 245 -13.82 -2.91 -3.89
C VAL A 245 -15.21 -2.24 -4.02
N VAL A 246 -16.25 -2.84 -3.47
CA VAL A 246 -17.64 -2.30 -3.59
C VAL A 246 -17.97 -1.30 -2.47
N GLY A 247 -17.28 -1.35 -1.34
CA GLY A 247 -17.48 -0.42 -0.21
C GLY A 247 -16.77 0.93 -0.35
N TYR A 248 -15.71 0.99 -1.15
CA TYR A 248 -14.97 2.23 -1.44
C TYR A 248 -15.28 2.70 -2.85
N ARG A 249 -15.51 4.00 -3.02
CA ARG A 249 -15.62 4.66 -4.32
C ARG A 249 -14.43 4.17 -5.15
N THR A 250 -14.72 3.39 -6.18
CA THR A 250 -13.75 3.00 -7.19
C THR A 250 -13.20 4.30 -7.76
N GLY A 251 -11.99 4.68 -7.35
CA GLY A 251 -11.31 5.82 -7.93
C GLY A 251 -11.31 5.67 -9.45
N VAL A 252 -11.44 6.78 -10.16
CA VAL A 252 -11.45 6.78 -11.62
C VAL A 252 -10.17 6.10 -12.11
N GLU A 253 -10.31 5.06 -12.92
CA GLU A 253 -9.15 4.39 -13.53
C GLU A 253 -8.42 5.35 -14.47
N VAL A 254 -7.15 5.59 -14.20
CA VAL A 254 -6.29 6.46 -14.99
C VAL A 254 -5.18 5.62 -15.64
N CYS A 255 -4.96 5.85 -16.94
CA CYS A 255 -3.79 5.34 -17.63
C CYS A 255 -2.74 6.45 -17.68
N ARG A 256 -1.55 6.22 -17.12
CA ARG A 256 -0.51 7.25 -17.08
C ARG A 256 0.91 6.68 -17.13
N GLN A 257 1.84 7.53 -17.57
CA GLN A 257 3.26 7.34 -17.49
C GLN A 257 3.74 7.69 -16.08
N LEU A 258 4.54 6.85 -15.47
CA LEU A 258 5.25 7.17 -14.23
C LEU A 258 6.43 8.10 -14.53
N LYS A 259 6.93 8.79 -13.51
CA LYS A 259 8.05 9.74 -13.62
C LYS A 259 9.10 9.50 -12.54
N VAL A 260 10.36 9.63 -12.91
CA VAL A 260 11.53 9.42 -12.06
C VAL A 260 11.48 10.17 -10.72
N ASN A 261 10.91 11.36 -10.69
CA ASN A 261 10.84 12.19 -9.47
C ASN A 261 9.49 12.07 -8.75
N GLU A 262 8.70 11.09 -9.11
CA GLU A 262 7.39 10.87 -8.50
C GLU A 262 7.52 10.09 -7.19
N ASN A 263 6.84 10.57 -6.15
CA ASN A 263 6.72 9.83 -4.90
C ASN A 263 5.61 8.79 -5.03
N ILE A 264 5.97 7.55 -5.36
CA ILE A 264 5.04 6.43 -5.49
C ILE A 264 5.01 5.67 -4.17
N ALA A 265 3.82 5.37 -3.67
CA ALA A 265 3.65 4.56 -2.47
C ALA A 265 4.25 3.16 -2.66
N MET A 266 4.94 2.66 -1.64
CA MET A 266 5.67 1.38 -1.70
C MET A 266 4.77 0.20 -2.10
N ASN A 267 3.54 0.13 -1.59
CA ASN A 267 2.59 -0.92 -1.99
C ASN A 267 2.34 -0.94 -3.52
N LYS A 268 2.26 0.22 -4.17
CA LYS A 268 2.12 0.30 -5.64
C LYS A 268 3.37 -0.18 -6.37
N LEU A 269 4.56 0.09 -5.84
CA LEU A 269 5.81 -0.44 -6.40
C LEU A 269 5.87 -1.96 -6.30
N TYR A 270 5.43 -2.53 -5.18
CA TYR A 270 5.31 -3.98 -5.03
C TYR A 270 4.27 -4.58 -5.99
N GLU A 271 3.13 -3.90 -6.20
CA GLU A 271 2.13 -4.34 -7.19
C GLU A 271 2.69 -4.31 -8.63
N ILE A 272 3.43 -3.27 -9.00
CA ILE A 272 4.12 -3.20 -10.28
C ILE A 272 5.13 -4.35 -10.41
N ALA A 273 5.96 -4.57 -9.39
CA ALA A 273 6.97 -5.62 -9.39
C ALA A 273 6.35 -7.03 -9.54
N LYS A 274 5.24 -7.29 -8.86
CA LYS A 274 4.47 -8.54 -9.01
C LYS A 274 3.95 -8.72 -10.44
N LEU A 275 3.35 -7.68 -11.00
CA LEU A 275 2.85 -7.72 -12.36
C LEU A 275 3.97 -7.97 -13.37
N ILE A 276 5.15 -7.39 -13.17
CA ILE A 276 6.32 -7.65 -14.02
C ILE A 276 6.77 -9.11 -13.88
N TYR A 277 6.93 -9.62 -12.66
CA TYR A 277 7.28 -11.02 -12.41
C TYR A 277 6.31 -11.99 -13.11
N ASP A 278 5.01 -11.72 -13.02
CA ASP A 278 3.95 -12.58 -13.56
C ASP A 278 3.82 -12.54 -15.10
N THR A 279 4.59 -11.69 -15.79
CA THR A 279 4.59 -11.66 -17.26
C THR A 279 5.36 -12.80 -17.90
N ASP A 280 6.43 -13.26 -17.23
CA ASP A 280 7.32 -14.25 -17.81
C ASP A 280 7.56 -15.41 -16.83
N PRO A 281 7.04 -16.60 -17.13
CA PRO A 281 7.18 -17.77 -16.27
C PRO A 281 8.55 -18.44 -16.37
N TYR A 282 9.47 -17.95 -17.19
CA TYR A 282 10.78 -18.55 -17.44
C TYR A 282 11.94 -17.68 -16.97
N ILE A 283 11.94 -16.39 -17.35
CA ILE A 283 13.08 -15.49 -17.11
C ILE A 283 13.26 -15.19 -15.62
N TYR A 284 12.24 -14.61 -14.98
CA TYR A 284 12.36 -14.23 -13.57
C TYR A 284 12.55 -15.42 -12.63
N PRO A 285 11.80 -16.56 -12.76
CA PRO A 285 12.08 -17.75 -11.98
C PRO A 285 13.49 -18.34 -12.20
N ALA A 286 14.08 -18.09 -13.36
CA ALA A 286 15.44 -18.54 -13.64
C ALA A 286 16.53 -17.65 -13.03
N MET A 287 16.24 -16.36 -12.80
CA MET A 287 17.19 -15.39 -12.22
C MET A 287 17.27 -15.47 -10.69
N PHE A 288 16.22 -15.91 -10.03
CA PHE A 288 16.09 -15.88 -8.57
C PHE A 288 15.80 -17.26 -8.00
N GLU A 289 16.13 -17.47 -6.74
CA GLU A 289 15.83 -18.74 -6.06
C GLU A 289 14.36 -18.86 -5.68
N ASN A 290 13.69 -17.73 -5.46
CA ASN A 290 12.26 -17.68 -5.13
C ASN A 290 11.58 -16.40 -5.63
N ARG A 291 10.25 -16.41 -5.60
CA ARG A 291 9.39 -15.31 -6.08
C ARG A 291 9.56 -14.03 -5.28
N ILE A 292 9.75 -14.12 -3.98
CA ILE A 292 9.84 -12.95 -3.10
C ILE A 292 11.12 -12.18 -3.42
N ASP A 293 12.26 -12.87 -3.49
CA ASP A 293 13.53 -12.25 -3.87
C ASP A 293 13.46 -11.59 -5.26
N ALA A 294 12.73 -12.20 -6.20
CA ALA A 294 12.51 -11.61 -7.52
C ALA A 294 11.71 -10.28 -7.43
N ILE A 295 10.63 -10.27 -6.68
CA ILE A 295 9.78 -9.08 -6.49
C ILE A 295 10.56 -7.98 -5.75
N GLU A 296 11.23 -8.31 -4.65
CA GLU A 296 12.06 -7.36 -3.91
C GLU A 296 13.15 -6.76 -4.80
N MET A 297 13.82 -7.60 -5.61
CA MET A 297 14.83 -7.11 -6.54
C MET A 297 14.26 -6.14 -7.56
N ILE A 298 13.11 -6.43 -8.16
CA ILE A 298 12.47 -5.52 -9.12
C ILE A 298 12.14 -4.18 -8.44
N VAL A 299 11.62 -4.19 -7.21
CA VAL A 299 11.37 -2.97 -6.43
C VAL A 299 12.67 -2.19 -6.21
N HIS A 300 13.76 -2.85 -5.82
CA HIS A 300 15.06 -2.20 -5.62
C HIS A 300 15.65 -1.64 -6.92
N LEU A 301 15.46 -2.33 -8.04
CA LEU A 301 15.86 -1.83 -9.37
C LEU A 301 15.09 -0.55 -9.74
N ILE A 302 13.79 -0.51 -9.49
CA ILE A 302 12.95 0.68 -9.70
C ILE A 302 13.42 1.83 -8.81
N LEU A 303 13.68 1.57 -7.53
CA LEU A 303 14.10 2.58 -6.55
C LEU A 303 15.51 3.14 -6.81
N THR A 304 16.39 2.38 -7.44
CA THR A 304 17.74 2.89 -7.83
C THR A 304 17.67 4.02 -8.84
N ASN A 305 16.57 4.10 -9.58
CA ASN A 305 16.24 5.22 -10.48
C ASN A 305 17.38 5.65 -11.40
N ARG A 306 18.19 4.68 -11.86
CA ARG A 306 19.24 4.91 -12.84
C ARG A 306 18.66 4.72 -14.25
N ASP A 307 19.30 5.30 -15.26
CA ASP A 307 18.91 5.14 -16.68
C ASP A 307 19.09 3.68 -17.14
N MET A 308 18.21 2.83 -16.66
CA MET A 308 18.16 1.39 -16.90
C MET A 308 16.75 0.97 -17.32
N MET A 309 16.60 -0.31 -17.64
CA MET A 309 15.33 -0.90 -18.03
C MET A 309 14.21 -0.61 -17.01
N PHE A 310 14.50 -0.71 -15.71
CA PHE A 310 13.54 -0.52 -14.62
C PHE A 310 13.43 0.94 -14.12
N SER A 311 13.86 1.92 -14.90
CA SER A 311 13.59 3.34 -14.55
C SER A 311 12.09 3.62 -14.56
N LEU A 312 11.60 4.42 -13.62
CA LEU A 312 10.18 4.77 -13.51
C LEU A 312 9.60 5.35 -14.81
N ASP A 313 10.39 6.09 -15.57
CA ASP A 313 9.97 6.64 -16.87
C ASP A 313 9.65 5.58 -17.93
N ASN A 314 10.06 4.34 -17.70
CA ASN A 314 9.77 3.21 -18.58
C ASN A 314 8.49 2.45 -18.21
N PHE A 315 7.75 2.91 -17.19
CA PHE A 315 6.49 2.29 -16.79
C PHE A 315 5.29 3.12 -17.20
N PHE A 316 4.35 2.49 -17.86
CA PHE A 316 3.02 3.03 -18.14
C PHE A 316 1.99 2.14 -17.44
N VAL A 317 1.14 2.71 -16.59
CA VAL A 317 0.26 1.96 -15.71
C VAL A 317 -1.20 2.31 -15.94
N ILE A 318 -2.08 1.36 -15.65
CA ILE A 318 -3.49 1.61 -15.39
C ILE A 318 -3.74 1.38 -13.91
N GLU A 319 -4.15 2.41 -13.20
CA GLU A 319 -4.31 2.41 -11.76
C GLU A 319 -5.53 3.21 -11.32
N ASN A 320 -5.92 3.03 -10.07
CA ASN A 320 -6.75 3.96 -9.32
C ASN A 320 -5.95 4.50 -8.11
N ASP A 321 -6.61 5.24 -7.21
CA ASP A 321 -5.94 5.80 -6.03
C ASP A 321 -5.34 4.72 -5.11
N GLU A 322 -5.89 3.51 -5.11
CA GLU A 322 -5.56 2.43 -4.18
C GLU A 322 -4.59 1.40 -4.76
N GLU A 323 -4.70 1.06 -6.05
CA GLU A 323 -3.97 -0.07 -6.64
C GLU A 323 -3.59 0.11 -8.10
N VAL A 324 -2.55 -0.63 -8.52
CA VAL A 324 -2.11 -0.76 -9.91
C VAL A 324 -2.76 -2.00 -10.52
N LYS A 325 -3.64 -1.79 -11.49
CA LYS A 325 -4.39 -2.87 -12.17
C LYS A 325 -3.67 -3.48 -13.36
N GLY A 326 -2.71 -2.76 -13.92
CA GLY A 326 -1.91 -3.25 -15.04
C GLY A 326 -0.74 -2.34 -15.35
N VAL A 327 0.24 -2.89 -16.05
CA VAL A 327 1.51 -2.24 -16.34
C VAL A 327 2.01 -2.59 -17.74
N ILE A 328 2.67 -1.62 -18.36
CA ILE A 328 3.56 -1.80 -19.51
C ILE A 328 4.94 -1.33 -19.07
N LEU A 329 5.93 -2.21 -19.12
CA LEU A 329 7.34 -1.86 -19.06
C LEU A 329 7.83 -1.74 -20.51
N TRP A 330 8.38 -0.60 -20.87
CA TRP A 330 8.80 -0.28 -22.23
C TRP A 330 10.08 0.53 -22.23
N LYS A 331 10.79 0.53 -23.35
CA LYS A 331 11.98 1.36 -23.53
C LYS A 331 12.03 1.82 -24.99
N LYS A 332 12.46 3.07 -25.22
CA LYS A 332 12.84 3.56 -26.55
C LYS A 332 14.35 3.48 -26.69
N GLY A 333 14.80 2.89 -27.79
CA GLY A 333 16.23 2.66 -28.02
C GLY A 333 16.80 1.48 -27.24
N PRO A 334 18.13 1.30 -27.24
CA PRO A 334 18.78 0.17 -26.62
C PRO A 334 18.57 0.17 -25.09
N VAL A 335 18.39 -1.01 -24.53
CA VAL A 335 18.23 -1.20 -23.09
C VAL A 335 19.61 -1.28 -22.45
N LYS A 336 19.93 -0.33 -21.59
CA LYS A 336 21.14 -0.41 -20.78
C LYS A 336 20.92 -1.42 -19.66
N TRP A 337 21.69 -2.49 -19.68
CA TRP A 337 21.73 -3.51 -18.66
C TRP A 337 23.14 -3.65 -18.09
N SER A 338 23.29 -3.71 -16.78
CA SER A 338 24.56 -4.00 -16.12
C SER A 338 24.38 -5.12 -15.11
N LYS A 339 24.99 -6.26 -15.42
CA LYS A 339 25.04 -7.44 -14.56
C LYS A 339 25.73 -7.15 -13.23
N GLU A 340 26.79 -6.35 -13.27
CA GLU A 340 27.57 -5.94 -12.09
C GLU A 340 26.72 -5.14 -11.13
N LEU A 341 25.99 -4.14 -11.66
CA LEU A 341 25.08 -3.32 -10.87
C LEU A 341 23.92 -4.15 -10.31
N PHE A 342 23.42 -5.10 -11.08
CA PHE A 342 22.39 -6.02 -10.62
C PHE A 342 22.89 -6.83 -9.41
N LYS A 343 24.08 -7.43 -9.51
CA LYS A 343 24.69 -8.20 -8.41
C LYS A 343 24.99 -7.32 -7.18
N GLU A 344 25.44 -6.08 -7.39
CA GLU A 344 25.66 -5.10 -6.30
C GLU A 344 24.36 -4.79 -5.54
N ILE A 345 23.26 -4.51 -6.26
CA ILE A 345 21.95 -4.24 -5.67
C ILE A 345 21.44 -5.45 -4.91
N ALA A 346 21.54 -6.65 -5.49
CA ALA A 346 21.11 -7.88 -4.85
C ALA A 346 21.88 -8.14 -3.55
N ALA A 347 23.20 -8.01 -3.57
CA ALA A 347 24.05 -8.20 -2.38
C ALA A 347 23.73 -7.18 -1.28
N LYS A 348 23.54 -5.91 -1.65
CA LYS A 348 23.21 -4.83 -0.71
C LYS A 348 21.87 -5.05 0.01
N ASN A 349 20.91 -5.64 -0.68
CA ASN A 349 19.55 -5.84 -0.18
C ASN A 349 19.27 -7.30 0.24
N HIS A 350 20.30 -8.14 0.35
CA HIS A 350 20.21 -9.53 0.78
C HIS A 350 19.27 -10.39 -0.08
N VAL A 351 19.17 -10.08 -1.38
CA VAL A 351 18.36 -10.81 -2.36
C VAL A 351 19.12 -12.01 -2.87
N SER A 352 18.51 -13.19 -2.83
CA SER A 352 19.12 -14.43 -3.31
C SER A 352 18.98 -14.57 -4.82
N ILE A 353 20.11 -14.68 -5.51
CA ILE A 353 20.18 -14.83 -6.97
C ILE A 353 20.44 -16.30 -7.32
N SER A 354 19.74 -16.78 -8.35
CA SER A 354 19.97 -18.14 -8.88
C SER A 354 21.34 -18.27 -9.55
N LYS A 355 21.88 -19.48 -9.50
CA LYS A 355 23.09 -19.88 -10.26
C LYS A 355 22.96 -19.69 -11.79
N HIS A 356 21.75 -19.53 -12.29
CA HIS A 356 21.47 -19.36 -13.72
C HIS A 356 21.47 -17.89 -14.18
N LEU A 357 21.68 -16.93 -13.27
CA LEU A 357 21.65 -15.50 -13.59
C LEU A 357 22.56 -15.14 -14.77
N ASP A 358 23.82 -15.59 -14.75
CA ASP A 358 24.79 -15.24 -15.78
C ASP A 358 24.32 -15.71 -17.17
N PHE A 359 23.79 -16.91 -17.25
CA PHE A 359 23.23 -17.46 -18.48
C PHE A 359 22.01 -16.67 -18.98
N VAL A 360 21.12 -16.26 -18.07
CA VAL A 360 19.96 -15.44 -18.42
C VAL A 360 20.40 -14.07 -18.93
N CYS A 361 21.36 -13.44 -18.28
CA CYS A 361 21.89 -12.14 -18.73
C CYS A 361 22.43 -12.21 -20.14
N GLU A 362 23.29 -13.18 -20.44
CA GLU A 362 23.90 -13.32 -21.77
C GLU A 362 22.89 -13.65 -22.89
N LYS A 363 21.87 -14.44 -22.58
CA LYS A 363 20.91 -14.93 -23.60
C LYS A 363 19.71 -14.04 -23.80
N TYR A 364 19.33 -13.26 -22.80
CA TYR A 364 18.13 -12.46 -22.83
C TYR A 364 18.43 -10.96 -22.82
N PHE A 365 19.14 -10.46 -21.81
CA PHE A 365 19.32 -9.01 -21.66
C PHE A 365 20.33 -8.43 -22.64
N ASP A 366 21.38 -9.14 -23.01
CA ASP A 366 22.36 -8.68 -23.98
C ASP A 366 21.76 -8.52 -25.38
N SER A 367 20.69 -9.24 -25.70
CA SER A 367 19.97 -9.09 -26.97
C SER A 367 19.24 -7.75 -27.13
N TYR A 368 18.99 -7.02 -26.03
CA TYR A 368 18.38 -5.70 -26.06
C TYR A 368 19.40 -4.55 -26.24
N ASN A 369 20.70 -4.86 -26.27
CA ASN A 369 21.76 -3.86 -26.51
C ASN A 369 21.99 -3.57 -28.00
N ASP A 370 21.13 -4.06 -28.91
CA ASP A 370 21.28 -3.91 -30.35
C ASP A 370 21.11 -2.45 -30.78
N GLU A 371 22.09 -1.91 -31.48
CA GLU A 371 22.11 -0.51 -32.00
C GLU A 371 21.00 -0.26 -33.02
N ASP A 372 20.48 -1.30 -33.67
CA ASP A 372 19.35 -1.21 -34.61
C ASP A 372 18.03 -0.78 -33.93
N LEU A 373 17.98 -0.76 -32.57
CA LEU A 373 16.82 -0.37 -31.78
C LEU A 373 16.73 1.15 -31.50
N GLU A 374 17.69 1.97 -31.95
CA GLU A 374 17.77 3.40 -31.54
C GLU A 374 16.47 4.21 -31.72
N ASN A 375 15.63 3.85 -32.67
CA ASN A 375 14.42 4.58 -32.99
C ASN A 375 13.12 3.80 -32.70
N ARG A 376 13.20 2.60 -32.12
CA ARG A 376 12.01 1.76 -31.84
C ARG A 376 11.67 1.76 -30.36
N ILE A 377 10.39 1.52 -30.09
CA ILE A 377 9.89 1.21 -28.75
C ILE A 377 9.79 -0.30 -28.62
N SER A 378 10.51 -0.86 -27.66
CA SER A 378 10.37 -2.26 -27.26
C SER A 378 9.42 -2.35 -26.07
N LEU A 379 8.29 -3.08 -26.22
CA LEU A 379 7.41 -3.46 -25.13
C LEU A 379 7.98 -4.70 -24.46
N ILE A 380 8.59 -4.50 -23.29
CA ILE A 380 9.35 -5.54 -22.57
C ILE A 380 8.39 -6.45 -21.80
N ASN A 381 7.51 -5.84 -21.00
CA ASN A 381 6.50 -6.56 -20.23
C ASN A 381 5.14 -5.85 -20.36
N VAL A 382 4.09 -6.62 -20.54
CA VAL A 382 2.69 -6.12 -20.54
C VAL A 382 1.86 -7.06 -19.68
N CYS A 383 1.36 -6.57 -18.55
CA CYS A 383 0.56 -7.38 -17.65
C CYS A 383 -0.68 -6.64 -17.17
N VAL A 384 -1.76 -7.38 -16.99
CA VAL A 384 -2.94 -6.95 -16.24
C VAL A 384 -3.15 -7.95 -15.12
N ASN A 385 -3.34 -7.43 -13.93
CA ASN A 385 -3.65 -8.22 -12.75
C ASN A 385 -4.79 -9.18 -13.06
N HIS A 386 -4.63 -10.44 -12.69
CA HIS A 386 -5.53 -11.52 -13.05
C HIS A 386 -7.00 -11.27 -12.64
N HIS A 387 -7.25 -10.55 -11.52
CA HIS A 387 -8.59 -10.13 -11.09
C HIS A 387 -9.31 -9.22 -12.10
N TYR A 388 -8.56 -8.53 -12.95
CA TYR A 388 -9.08 -7.58 -13.93
C TYR A 388 -9.00 -8.10 -15.37
N ARG A 389 -8.50 -9.32 -15.58
CA ARG A 389 -8.46 -9.96 -16.91
C ARG A 389 -9.88 -10.24 -17.43
N GLY A 390 -10.04 -10.28 -18.75
CA GLY A 390 -11.35 -10.49 -19.37
C GLY A 390 -12.27 -9.26 -19.39
N LYS A 391 -11.95 -8.20 -18.64
CA LYS A 391 -12.75 -6.96 -18.55
C LYS A 391 -12.32 -5.87 -19.56
N GLY A 392 -11.45 -6.19 -20.51
CA GLY A 392 -10.98 -5.25 -21.55
C GLY A 392 -9.84 -4.32 -21.12
N LEU A 393 -9.36 -4.38 -19.87
CA LEU A 393 -8.34 -3.46 -19.34
C LEU A 393 -7.02 -3.55 -20.12
N GLY A 394 -6.57 -4.73 -20.53
CA GLY A 394 -5.35 -4.87 -21.32
C GLY A 394 -5.43 -4.16 -22.65
N LYS A 395 -6.59 -4.19 -23.32
CA LYS A 395 -6.83 -3.46 -24.56
C LYS A 395 -6.84 -1.95 -24.30
N LYS A 396 -7.53 -1.49 -23.25
CA LYS A 396 -7.56 -0.09 -22.84
C LYS A 396 -6.15 0.44 -22.55
N LEU A 397 -5.37 -0.29 -21.75
CA LEU A 397 -3.99 0.07 -21.38
C LEU A 397 -3.10 0.22 -22.64
N LEU A 398 -3.13 -0.76 -23.54
CA LEU A 398 -2.38 -0.71 -24.80
C LEU A 398 -2.87 0.43 -25.70
N GLN A 399 -4.17 0.64 -25.86
CA GLN A 399 -4.70 1.71 -26.71
C GLN A 399 -4.28 3.10 -26.21
N GLU A 400 -4.33 3.36 -24.91
CA GLU A 400 -3.88 4.64 -24.35
C GLU A 400 -2.36 4.83 -24.49
N PHE A 401 -1.58 3.77 -24.33
CA PHE A 401 -0.15 3.80 -24.59
C PHE A 401 0.15 4.11 -26.06
N LEU A 402 -0.48 3.38 -26.98
CA LEU A 402 -0.33 3.55 -28.44
C LEU A 402 -0.76 4.93 -28.92
N LYS A 403 -1.81 5.50 -28.33
CA LYS A 403 -2.27 6.85 -28.62
C LYS A 403 -1.22 7.90 -28.28
N LYS A 404 -0.51 7.72 -27.16
CA LYS A 404 0.57 8.59 -26.73
C LYS A 404 1.82 8.48 -27.64
N HIS A 405 2.08 7.30 -28.18
CA HIS A 405 3.23 6.94 -29.00
C HIS A 405 2.87 6.59 -30.46
N ARG A 406 1.86 7.25 -31.01
CA ARG A 406 1.26 6.88 -32.30
C ARG A 406 2.22 6.87 -33.49
N ASN A 407 3.24 7.74 -33.46
CA ASN A 407 4.19 7.93 -34.56
C ASN A 407 5.47 7.07 -34.40
N GLU A 408 5.52 6.21 -33.41
CA GLU A 408 6.69 5.42 -33.08
C GLU A 408 6.52 3.98 -33.57
N ASP A 409 7.55 3.44 -34.18
CA ASP A 409 7.65 2.02 -34.48
C ASP A 409 7.83 1.24 -33.20
N MET A 410 7.14 0.11 -33.09
CA MET A 410 7.12 -0.70 -31.88
C MET A 410 7.35 -2.15 -32.19
N GLU A 411 7.96 -2.83 -31.23
CA GLU A 411 8.17 -4.26 -31.24
C GLU A 411 7.89 -4.90 -29.91
N LEU A 412 7.60 -6.18 -29.92
CA LEU A 412 7.48 -7.04 -28.74
C LEU A 412 7.76 -8.49 -29.09
N CYS A 413 8.12 -9.26 -28.06
CA CYS A 413 8.18 -10.70 -28.14
C CYS A 413 7.12 -11.32 -27.22
N VAL A 414 6.39 -12.32 -27.71
CA VAL A 414 5.34 -12.99 -26.96
C VAL A 414 5.42 -14.50 -27.13
N LEU A 415 5.18 -15.25 -26.03
CA LEU A 415 5.09 -16.70 -26.09
C LEU A 415 3.98 -17.13 -27.05
N LYS A 416 4.28 -18.04 -27.98
CA LYS A 416 3.34 -18.55 -28.99
C LYS A 416 2.10 -19.19 -28.36
N ASP A 417 2.28 -19.82 -27.20
CA ASP A 417 1.22 -20.46 -26.44
C ASP A 417 0.30 -19.45 -25.73
N ASN A 418 0.74 -18.22 -25.54
CA ASN A 418 -0.09 -17.16 -24.97
C ASN A 418 -1.06 -16.59 -26.02
N LYS A 419 -2.00 -17.44 -26.48
CA LYS A 419 -2.97 -17.09 -27.53
C LYS A 419 -3.79 -15.84 -27.23
N ASN A 420 -4.06 -15.56 -25.93
CA ASN A 420 -4.80 -14.39 -25.52
C ASN A 420 -3.99 -13.10 -25.73
N ALA A 421 -2.71 -13.10 -25.38
CA ALA A 421 -1.82 -11.96 -25.62
C ALA A 421 -1.60 -11.74 -27.12
N VAL A 422 -1.33 -12.79 -27.89
CA VAL A 422 -1.19 -12.71 -29.36
C VAL A 422 -2.45 -12.11 -30.01
N LYS A 423 -3.64 -12.57 -29.60
CA LYS A 423 -4.92 -12.02 -30.08
C LYS A 423 -5.09 -10.55 -29.68
N LEU A 424 -4.70 -10.19 -28.48
CA LEU A 424 -4.75 -8.83 -27.99
C LEU A 424 -3.85 -7.91 -28.82
N TYR A 425 -2.57 -8.28 -29.02
CA TYR A 425 -1.62 -7.47 -29.80
C TYR A 425 -2.06 -7.32 -31.27
N LYS A 426 -2.53 -8.39 -31.91
CA LYS A 426 -3.13 -8.30 -33.27
C LYS A 426 -4.31 -7.31 -33.28
N SER A 427 -5.16 -7.32 -32.25
CA SER A 427 -6.33 -6.43 -32.20
C SER A 427 -6.00 -4.95 -32.09
N VAL A 428 -4.75 -4.60 -31.73
CA VAL A 428 -4.25 -3.21 -31.63
C VAL A 428 -3.20 -2.87 -32.70
N GLY A 429 -3.06 -3.73 -33.71
CA GLY A 429 -2.30 -3.45 -34.93
C GLY A 429 -0.86 -3.98 -34.95
N PHE A 430 -0.49 -4.90 -34.07
CA PHE A 430 0.77 -5.62 -34.19
C PHE A 430 0.64 -6.80 -35.19
N GLU A 431 1.69 -7.00 -35.97
CA GLU A 431 1.81 -8.09 -36.94
C GLU A 431 2.98 -9.00 -36.56
N ILE A 432 2.83 -10.30 -36.79
CA ILE A 432 3.89 -11.28 -36.60
C ILE A 432 4.90 -11.15 -37.72
N VAL A 433 6.15 -10.93 -37.41
CA VAL A 433 7.25 -10.84 -38.40
C VAL A 433 8.16 -12.05 -38.36
N GLN A 434 8.32 -12.68 -37.20
CA GLN A 434 9.20 -13.82 -37.07
C GLN A 434 8.70 -14.76 -35.97
N GLU A 435 8.95 -16.05 -36.17
CA GLU A 435 8.82 -17.09 -35.17
C GLU A 435 10.23 -17.57 -34.80
N ARG A 436 10.52 -17.62 -33.49
CA ARG A 436 11.81 -18.07 -33.01
C ARG A 436 11.68 -18.99 -31.81
N ASN A 437 12.67 -19.85 -31.63
CA ASN A 437 12.80 -20.60 -30.41
C ASN A 437 13.10 -19.61 -29.27
N GLY A 438 12.26 -19.62 -28.26
CA GLY A 438 12.47 -18.83 -27.08
C GLY A 438 13.59 -19.40 -26.23
N PHE A 439 13.79 -18.76 -25.09
CA PHE A 439 14.80 -19.06 -24.12
C PHE A 439 14.25 -20.05 -23.06
N SER A 440 15.00 -21.08 -22.73
CA SER A 440 14.72 -21.96 -21.59
C SER A 440 16.03 -22.51 -21.02
N ILE A 441 16.12 -22.56 -19.72
CA ILE A 441 17.22 -23.22 -19.00
C ILE A 441 17.08 -24.74 -19.09
N ASP A 442 15.83 -25.22 -19.08
CA ASP A 442 15.49 -26.62 -19.32
C ASP A 442 15.23 -26.86 -20.80
N LEU A 443 15.43 -28.06 -21.26
CA LEU A 443 15.38 -28.48 -22.69
C LEU A 443 14.08 -28.19 -23.44
N ASN A 444 12.99 -27.79 -22.75
CA ASN A 444 11.72 -27.37 -23.34
C ASN A 444 11.75 -25.87 -23.66
N LYS A 445 12.31 -25.52 -24.81
CA LYS A 445 12.35 -24.14 -25.29
C LYS A 445 10.95 -23.66 -25.68
N PRO A 446 10.36 -22.64 -25.02
CA PRO A 446 9.11 -22.08 -25.49
C PRO A 446 9.31 -21.40 -26.85
N GLU A 447 8.37 -21.59 -27.77
CA GLU A 447 8.35 -20.86 -29.03
C GLU A 447 7.84 -19.44 -28.80
N CYS A 448 8.47 -18.46 -29.42
CA CYS A 448 8.12 -17.06 -29.32
C CYS A 448 7.77 -16.45 -30.67
N LEU A 449 6.90 -15.46 -30.65
CA LEU A 449 6.53 -14.67 -31.82
C LEU A 449 7.05 -13.24 -31.61
N ASP A 450 7.89 -12.79 -32.56
CA ASP A 450 8.23 -11.38 -32.62
C ASP A 450 7.16 -10.65 -33.42
N MET A 451 6.65 -9.58 -32.84
CA MET A 451 5.59 -8.79 -33.44
C MET A 451 6.01 -7.32 -33.52
N VAL A 452 5.65 -6.68 -34.63
CA VAL A 452 5.95 -5.26 -34.86
C VAL A 452 4.69 -4.49 -35.17
N ARG A 453 4.73 -3.20 -34.89
CA ARG A 453 3.71 -2.23 -35.27
C ARG A 453 4.39 -0.97 -35.78
N SER A 454 4.10 -0.56 -36.99
CA SER A 454 4.60 0.70 -37.57
C SER A 454 3.85 1.90 -37.01
N GLY A 455 4.58 2.97 -36.73
CA GLY A 455 4.04 4.29 -36.42
C GLY A 455 3.19 4.82 -37.62
N ARG A 456 2.12 5.53 -37.30
CA ARG A 456 1.23 6.13 -38.33
C ARG A 456 1.27 7.64 -38.25
#